data_15bf2227e24fed6910de2e3124bcfb82
#
_entry.id   15bf2227e24fed6910de2e3124bcfb82
#
_cell.length_a   1.000
_cell.length_b   1.000
_cell.length_c   1.000
_cell.angle_alpha   90.00
_cell.angle_beta   90.00
_cell.angle_gamma   90.00
#
_symmetry.space_group_name_H-M   'P 1'
#
loop_
_entity.id
_entity.type
_entity.pdbx_description
1 polymer ?
#
loop_
_entity_poly.entity_id
_entity_poly.type
_entity_poly.pdbx_seq_one_letter_code
_entity_poly.pdbx_strand_id
1 'polypeptide(L)'
;MNTMENVFTNATQYKTKKLLTFISSLLIILGVVLSFTVWFFAKPVISKSIDIPDGFSVQGVSLNQTSSYIDFDNLANNNINFIYMRTTYGDSSMDSGYKSSLSRAKSAHLKVGTIHVYDASVTAAAQSQYYIDNVGNSIGELPIAISVTSDQISTATSKQRLASLVQTLISHYDHDVIIYTTPAIQKKLSSTIKNTKYWLIEDNTKDTSSKNLFIQYDEDHTIGTGLKAIKMPTTVFNGTQKQFEVYK
;
A
#
# COMPACT_ATOMS: atom_id res chain seq x y z
N MET A 1 65.84 25.06 -51.53
CA MET A 1 64.37 24.89 -51.53
C MET A 1 63.89 23.77 -50.64
N ASN A 2 64.75 22.83 -50.16
CA ASN A 2 64.35 21.65 -49.33
C ASN A 2 64.12 21.89 -47.82
N THR A 3 64.57 23.01 -47.25
CA THR A 3 64.49 23.23 -45.76
C THR A 3 63.16 23.79 -45.29
N MET A 4 62.48 24.57 -46.07
CA MET A 4 61.16 25.14 -45.68
C MET A 4 60.02 24.08 -45.76
N GLU A 5 60.06 23.20 -46.73
CA GLU A 5 59.09 22.12 -46.90
C GLU A 5 59.12 21.10 -45.75
N ASN A 6 60.34 20.79 -45.24
CA ASN A 6 60.48 19.92 -44.06
C ASN A 6 60.02 20.56 -42.77
N VAL A 7 60.05 21.88 -42.61
CA VAL A 7 59.54 22.57 -41.43
C VAL A 7 58.01 22.60 -41.40
N PHE A 8 57.37 22.76 -42.58
CA PHE A 8 55.90 22.76 -42.70
C PHE A 8 55.32 21.36 -42.51
N THR A 9 55.95 20.31 -43.04
CA THR A 9 55.52 18.91 -42.83
C THR A 9 55.70 18.48 -41.37
N ASN A 10 56.76 18.84 -40.69
CA ASN A 10 56.96 18.53 -39.28
C ASN A 10 55.97 19.28 -38.35
N ALA A 11 55.63 20.53 -38.65
CA ALA A 11 54.67 21.31 -37.91
C ALA A 11 53.24 20.74 -38.07
N THR A 12 52.91 20.28 -39.28
CA THR A 12 51.59 19.66 -39.56
C THR A 12 51.46 18.30 -38.89
N GLN A 13 52.51 17.46 -38.97
CA GLN A 13 52.55 16.17 -38.26
C GLN A 13 52.51 16.33 -36.73
N TYR A 14 53.10 17.34 -36.15
CA TYR A 14 53.02 17.61 -34.72
C TYR A 14 51.60 18.03 -34.28
N LYS A 15 50.93 18.86 -35.07
CA LYS A 15 49.53 19.27 -34.82
C LYS A 15 48.57 18.07 -34.93
N THR A 16 48.75 17.21 -35.94
CA THR A 16 47.91 16.03 -36.09
C THR A 16 48.15 14.99 -34.99
N LYS A 17 49.40 14.78 -34.56
CA LYS A 17 49.70 13.90 -33.42
C LYS A 17 49.07 14.44 -32.12
N LYS A 18 49.15 15.76 -31.84
CA LYS A 18 48.52 16.39 -30.66
C LYS A 18 46.98 16.27 -30.69
N LEU A 19 46.38 16.41 -31.89
CA LEU A 19 44.93 16.28 -32.05
C LEU A 19 44.51 14.81 -31.83
N LEU A 20 45.25 13.84 -32.38
CA LEU A 20 45.01 12.42 -32.19
C LEU A 20 45.12 12.00 -30.71
N THR A 21 46.16 12.47 -30.00
CA THR A 21 46.28 12.21 -28.55
C THR A 21 45.16 12.85 -27.74
N PHE A 22 44.70 14.02 -28.11
CA PHE A 22 43.57 14.69 -27.45
C PHE A 22 42.28 13.92 -27.69
N ILE A 23 41.99 13.46 -28.92
CA ILE A 23 40.83 12.65 -29.26
C ILE A 23 40.85 11.32 -28.52
N SER A 24 42.03 10.65 -28.48
CA SER A 24 42.16 9.37 -27.79
C SER A 24 41.93 9.50 -26.27
N SER A 25 42.44 10.56 -25.63
CA SER A 25 42.17 10.82 -24.19
C SER A 25 40.71 11.14 -23.94
N LEU A 26 40.05 11.88 -24.81
CA LEU A 26 38.62 12.15 -24.72
C LEU A 26 37.76 10.89 -24.81
N LEU A 27 38.09 9.98 -25.72
CA LEU A 27 37.43 8.69 -25.87
C LEU A 27 37.64 7.77 -24.66
N ILE A 28 38.82 7.79 -24.05
CA ILE A 28 39.10 7.03 -22.83
C ILE A 28 38.26 7.61 -21.66
N ILE A 29 38.20 8.93 -21.50
CA ILE A 29 37.37 9.55 -20.46
C ILE A 29 35.90 9.23 -20.68
N LEU A 30 35.41 9.31 -21.91
CA LEU A 30 34.02 8.96 -22.23
C LEU A 30 33.73 7.48 -21.93
N GLY A 31 34.64 6.57 -22.24
CA GLY A 31 34.54 5.13 -21.93
C GLY A 31 34.50 4.87 -20.42
N VAL A 32 35.31 5.57 -19.63
CA VAL A 32 35.31 5.47 -18.16
C VAL A 32 34.00 5.99 -17.58
N VAL A 33 33.50 7.14 -18.07
CA VAL A 33 32.21 7.70 -17.61
C VAL A 33 31.05 6.76 -17.96
N LEU A 34 31.02 6.22 -19.19
CA LEU A 34 30.01 5.23 -19.60
C LEU A 34 30.09 3.95 -18.76
N SER A 35 31.29 3.44 -18.49
CA SER A 35 31.47 2.25 -17.65
C SER A 35 31.02 2.51 -16.22
N PHE A 36 31.30 3.69 -15.67
CA PHE A 36 30.88 4.07 -14.33
C PHE A 36 29.37 4.23 -14.25
N THR A 37 28.72 4.84 -15.24
CA THR A 37 27.27 4.96 -15.28
C THR A 37 26.61 3.59 -15.39
N VAL A 38 27.08 2.72 -16.30
CA VAL A 38 26.57 1.34 -16.42
C VAL A 38 26.77 0.58 -15.11
N TRP A 39 27.94 0.65 -14.46
CA TRP A 39 28.20 0.00 -13.17
C TRP A 39 27.30 0.54 -12.04
N PHE A 40 27.06 1.86 -12.02
CA PHE A 40 26.21 2.49 -11.01
C PHE A 40 24.74 2.11 -11.15
N PHE A 41 24.23 2.02 -12.41
CA PHE A 41 22.86 1.65 -12.70
C PHE A 41 22.62 0.13 -12.80
N ALA A 42 23.67 -0.65 -13.06
CA ALA A 42 23.62 -2.11 -13.10
C ALA A 42 23.84 -2.79 -11.74
N LYS A 43 24.00 -2.02 -10.64
CA LYS A 43 23.94 -2.65 -9.31
C LYS A 43 22.59 -3.34 -9.20
N PRO A 44 22.55 -4.68 -8.98
CA PRO A 44 21.28 -5.34 -8.75
C PRO A 44 20.69 -4.62 -7.52
N VAL A 45 19.55 -3.97 -7.72
CA VAL A 45 18.72 -3.54 -6.61
C VAL A 45 18.32 -4.85 -5.96
N ILE A 46 18.99 -5.20 -4.86
CA ILE A 46 18.60 -6.35 -4.05
C ILE A 46 17.17 -6.00 -3.63
N SER A 47 16.20 -6.59 -4.31
CA SER A 47 14.83 -6.62 -3.88
C SER A 47 14.89 -7.29 -2.50
N LYS A 48 14.86 -6.52 -1.43
CA LYS A 48 14.53 -7.05 -0.13
C LYS A 48 13.10 -7.52 -0.31
N SER A 49 12.90 -8.84 -0.46
CA SER A 49 11.59 -9.44 -0.38
C SER A 49 10.95 -8.85 0.89
N ILE A 50 9.72 -8.42 0.79
CA ILE A 50 8.97 -8.00 1.97
C ILE A 50 8.91 -9.26 2.83
N ASP A 51 9.67 -9.28 3.93
CA ASP A 51 9.65 -10.39 4.86
C ASP A 51 8.31 -10.31 5.61
N ILE A 52 7.39 -11.18 5.18
CA ILE A 52 6.14 -11.39 5.92
C ILE A 52 6.56 -11.88 7.32
N PRO A 53 5.97 -11.33 8.40
CA PRO A 53 6.26 -11.81 9.74
C PRO A 53 6.07 -13.32 9.86
N ASP A 54 6.96 -13.96 10.64
CA ASP A 54 6.94 -15.41 10.83
C ASP A 54 5.56 -15.92 11.24
N GLY A 55 5.14 -17.03 10.62
CA GLY A 55 3.84 -17.66 10.88
C GLY A 55 2.68 -17.16 10.01
N PHE A 56 2.89 -16.16 9.17
CA PHE A 56 1.87 -15.66 8.24
C PHE A 56 2.26 -15.94 6.79
N SER A 57 1.25 -16.11 5.93
CA SER A 57 1.45 -16.40 4.50
C SER A 57 0.74 -15.43 3.56
N VAL A 58 -0.08 -14.54 4.10
CA VAL A 58 -0.89 -13.58 3.33
C VAL A 58 -0.71 -12.19 3.91
N GLN A 59 -0.34 -11.25 3.07
CA GLN A 59 -0.20 -9.84 3.46
C GLN A 59 -0.88 -8.90 2.50
N GLY A 60 -1.22 -7.74 2.99
CA GLY A 60 -1.86 -6.68 2.24
C GLY A 60 -1.52 -5.31 2.79
N VAL A 61 -2.11 -4.30 2.16
CA VAL A 61 -1.90 -2.90 2.51
C VAL A 61 -3.22 -2.15 2.65
N SER A 62 -3.19 -1.01 3.33
CA SER A 62 -4.31 -0.09 3.34
C SER A 62 -3.96 1.23 2.67
N LEU A 63 -4.94 1.79 1.94
CA LEU A 63 -4.83 3.07 1.24
C LEU A 63 -5.84 4.07 1.76
N ASN A 64 -5.40 5.30 1.88
CA ASN A 64 -6.29 6.45 1.77
C ASN A 64 -6.11 7.05 0.36
N GLN A 65 -7.17 7.56 -0.21
CA GLN A 65 -7.23 7.93 -1.63
C GLN A 65 -6.70 9.35 -1.94
N THR A 66 -6.15 10.03 -0.97
CA THR A 66 -5.41 11.28 -1.18
C THR A 66 -4.00 11.02 -1.72
N SER A 67 -3.64 9.73 -1.83
CA SER A 67 -2.34 9.31 -2.32
C SER A 67 -2.24 9.48 -3.84
N SER A 68 -1.06 9.83 -4.31
CA SER A 68 -0.66 9.80 -5.71
C SER A 68 -1.00 8.46 -6.37
N TYR A 69 -0.86 8.39 -7.68
CA TYR A 69 -1.06 7.19 -8.48
C TYR A 69 -0.42 5.94 -7.84
N ILE A 70 -1.22 4.90 -7.61
CA ILE A 70 -0.79 3.60 -7.09
C ILE A 70 -0.61 2.62 -8.26
N ASP A 71 0.57 2.01 -8.33
CA ASP A 71 0.90 0.91 -9.24
C ASP A 71 0.50 -0.42 -8.56
N PHE A 72 -0.73 -0.89 -8.81
CA PHE A 72 -1.26 -2.12 -8.21
C PHE A 72 -0.53 -3.38 -8.69
N ASP A 73 -0.03 -3.38 -9.94
CA ASP A 73 0.79 -4.48 -10.45
C ASP A 73 2.11 -4.56 -9.70
N ASN A 74 2.72 -3.41 -9.37
CA ASN A 74 3.91 -3.40 -8.53
C ASN A 74 3.63 -3.93 -7.11
N LEU A 75 2.47 -3.66 -6.51
CA LEU A 75 2.09 -4.23 -5.23
C LEU A 75 1.95 -5.77 -5.33
N ALA A 76 1.22 -6.28 -6.32
CA ALA A 76 1.03 -7.71 -6.54
C ALA A 76 2.37 -8.43 -6.78
N ASN A 77 3.27 -7.84 -7.59
CA ASN A 77 4.60 -8.36 -7.85
C ASN A 77 5.54 -8.36 -6.63
N ASN A 78 5.18 -7.61 -5.58
CA ASN A 78 5.87 -7.59 -4.29
C ASN A 78 5.12 -8.37 -3.19
N ASN A 79 4.43 -9.44 -3.55
CA ASN A 79 3.73 -10.37 -2.65
C ASN A 79 2.61 -9.73 -1.82
N ILE A 80 2.03 -8.62 -2.28
CA ILE A 80 0.79 -8.10 -1.72
C ILE A 80 -0.37 -8.90 -2.30
N ASN A 81 -1.21 -9.44 -1.43
CA ASN A 81 -2.34 -10.30 -1.81
C ASN A 81 -3.67 -9.55 -1.76
N PHE A 82 -3.75 -8.52 -0.93
CA PHE A 82 -4.98 -7.77 -0.74
C PHE A 82 -4.73 -6.29 -0.45
N ILE A 83 -5.80 -5.52 -0.61
CA ILE A 83 -5.77 -4.10 -0.35
C ILE A 83 -7.08 -3.65 0.30
N TYR A 84 -6.97 -2.86 1.34
CA TYR A 84 -8.10 -2.13 1.91
C TYR A 84 -8.06 -0.68 1.47
N MET A 85 -9.20 -0.17 1.00
CA MET A 85 -9.33 1.22 0.53
C MET A 85 -10.31 1.97 1.41
N ARG A 86 -9.90 3.13 1.93
CA ARG A 86 -10.85 4.04 2.56
C ARG A 86 -11.88 4.48 1.51
N THR A 87 -13.16 4.40 1.86
CA THR A 87 -14.26 4.75 0.96
C THR A 87 -15.03 5.95 1.46
N THR A 88 -15.46 5.91 2.71
CA THR A 88 -16.34 6.93 3.28
C THR A 88 -15.91 7.32 4.69
N TYR A 89 -16.29 8.53 5.10
CA TYR A 89 -16.14 9.04 6.44
C TYR A 89 -17.49 9.64 6.90
N GLY A 90 -17.99 9.18 8.05
CA GLY A 90 -19.27 9.64 8.56
C GLY A 90 -20.40 9.53 7.54
N ASP A 91 -21.18 10.58 7.38
CA ASP A 91 -22.29 10.68 6.43
C ASP A 91 -22.09 11.74 5.34
N SER A 92 -20.87 12.24 5.16
CA SER A 92 -20.64 13.45 4.35
C SER A 92 -19.43 13.43 3.43
N SER A 93 -18.52 12.46 3.56
CA SER A 93 -17.31 12.43 2.77
C SER A 93 -17.06 11.05 2.12
N MET A 94 -16.72 11.06 0.84
CA MET A 94 -16.34 9.88 0.06
C MET A 94 -15.04 10.11 -0.68
N ASP A 95 -14.17 9.12 -0.71
CA ASP A 95 -12.96 9.13 -1.53
C ASP A 95 -13.33 8.91 -3.00
N SER A 96 -13.29 9.97 -3.80
CA SER A 96 -13.78 9.98 -5.19
C SER A 96 -13.05 9.02 -6.13
N GLY A 97 -11.77 8.72 -5.87
CA GLY A 97 -10.94 7.78 -6.64
C GLY A 97 -11.20 6.30 -6.35
N TYR A 98 -12.05 5.97 -5.36
CA TYR A 98 -12.23 4.60 -4.89
C TYR A 98 -12.66 3.62 -6.00
N LYS A 99 -13.74 3.93 -6.75
CA LYS A 99 -14.27 2.99 -7.76
C LYS A 99 -13.27 2.70 -8.88
N SER A 100 -12.50 3.71 -9.29
CA SER A 100 -11.41 3.55 -10.26
C SER A 100 -10.28 2.67 -9.71
N SER A 101 -9.89 2.91 -8.45
CA SER A 101 -8.84 2.13 -7.78
C SER A 101 -9.26 0.69 -7.55
N LEU A 102 -10.52 0.45 -7.18
CA LEU A 102 -11.09 -0.89 -7.05
C LEU A 102 -10.95 -1.70 -8.35
N SER A 103 -11.37 -1.12 -9.48
CA SER A 103 -11.26 -1.77 -10.78
C SER A 103 -9.80 -2.14 -11.13
N ARG A 104 -8.87 -1.22 -10.90
CA ARG A 104 -7.44 -1.44 -11.17
C ARG A 104 -6.80 -2.47 -10.24
N ALA A 105 -7.15 -2.47 -8.95
CA ALA A 105 -6.67 -3.46 -7.99
C ALA A 105 -7.14 -4.87 -8.36
N LYS A 106 -8.42 -5.01 -8.75
CA LYS A 106 -8.97 -6.29 -9.24
C LYS A 106 -8.28 -6.75 -10.52
N SER A 107 -7.95 -5.85 -11.44
CA SER A 107 -7.18 -6.18 -12.66
C SER A 107 -5.78 -6.68 -12.33
N ALA A 108 -5.18 -6.22 -11.24
CA ALA A 108 -3.89 -6.71 -10.71
C ALA A 108 -4.04 -7.97 -9.82
N HIS A 109 -5.21 -8.62 -9.81
CA HIS A 109 -5.52 -9.81 -9.02
C HIS A 109 -5.40 -9.65 -7.50
N LEU A 110 -5.52 -8.41 -6.99
CA LEU A 110 -5.59 -8.14 -5.56
C LEU A 110 -7.03 -8.29 -5.06
N LYS A 111 -7.24 -8.99 -3.93
CA LYS A 111 -8.53 -8.94 -3.24
C LYS A 111 -8.70 -7.57 -2.58
N VAL A 112 -9.91 -7.04 -2.63
CA VAL A 112 -10.20 -5.70 -2.15
C VAL A 112 -11.19 -5.72 -1.00
N GLY A 113 -10.95 -4.88 -0.02
CA GLY A 113 -11.90 -4.52 1.03
C GLY A 113 -12.06 -3.00 1.13
N THR A 114 -13.09 -2.59 1.84
CA THR A 114 -13.42 -1.18 2.05
C THR A 114 -13.26 -0.78 3.50
N ILE A 115 -12.89 0.48 3.74
CA ILE A 115 -12.83 1.07 5.07
C ILE A 115 -13.83 2.23 5.12
N HIS A 116 -14.80 2.12 6.04
CA HIS A 116 -15.61 3.24 6.50
C HIS A 116 -15.01 3.83 7.77
N VAL A 117 -14.78 5.12 7.81
CA VAL A 117 -14.32 5.80 9.03
C VAL A 117 -15.53 6.24 9.84
N TYR A 118 -15.67 5.66 11.03
CA TYR A 118 -16.79 5.94 11.94
C TYR A 118 -16.74 7.38 12.47
N ASP A 119 -17.88 8.03 12.53
CA ASP A 119 -18.07 9.33 13.20
C ASP A 119 -19.09 9.21 14.34
N ALA A 120 -18.64 9.38 15.58
CA ALA A 120 -19.51 9.27 16.76
C ALA A 120 -20.55 10.38 16.87
N SER A 121 -20.39 11.49 16.18
CA SER A 121 -21.35 12.61 16.18
C SER A 121 -22.58 12.33 15.31
N VAL A 122 -22.45 11.42 14.35
CA VAL A 122 -23.47 11.06 13.35
C VAL A 122 -24.23 9.80 13.77
N THR A 123 -25.49 9.68 13.42
CA THR A 123 -26.31 8.49 13.71
C THR A 123 -25.84 7.29 12.89
N ALA A 124 -26.07 6.08 13.40
CA ALA A 124 -25.76 4.86 12.65
C ALA A 124 -26.53 4.79 11.33
N ALA A 125 -27.81 5.20 11.34
CA ALA A 125 -28.65 5.20 10.14
C ALA A 125 -28.11 6.14 9.05
N ALA A 126 -27.70 7.37 9.41
CA ALA A 126 -27.14 8.30 8.42
C ALA A 126 -25.83 7.78 7.83
N GLN A 127 -24.91 7.26 8.66
CA GLN A 127 -23.65 6.71 8.18
C GLN A 127 -23.85 5.46 7.31
N SER A 128 -24.70 4.54 7.72
CA SER A 128 -24.97 3.35 6.93
C SER A 128 -25.65 3.69 5.60
N GLN A 129 -26.61 4.61 5.57
CA GLN A 129 -27.27 5.05 4.35
C GLN A 129 -26.26 5.72 3.41
N TYR A 130 -25.43 6.61 3.94
CA TYR A 130 -24.38 7.27 3.14
C TYR A 130 -23.40 6.27 2.54
N TYR A 131 -22.96 5.28 3.32
CA TYR A 131 -22.09 4.21 2.83
C TYR A 131 -22.76 3.41 1.71
N ILE A 132 -24.00 2.97 1.92
CA ILE A 132 -24.79 2.19 0.96
C ILE A 132 -24.99 2.96 -0.34
N ASP A 133 -25.39 4.22 -0.27
CA ASP A 133 -25.67 5.04 -1.47
C ASP A 133 -24.42 5.31 -2.31
N ASN A 134 -23.27 5.48 -1.67
CA ASN A 134 -22.03 5.86 -2.35
C ASN A 134 -21.18 4.66 -2.79
N VAL A 135 -21.07 3.64 -1.96
CA VAL A 135 -20.29 2.42 -2.26
C VAL A 135 -21.10 1.45 -3.11
N GLY A 136 -22.40 1.30 -2.82
CA GLY A 136 -23.28 0.36 -3.52
C GLY A 136 -22.74 -1.08 -3.40
N ASN A 137 -22.82 -1.84 -4.47
CA ASN A 137 -22.32 -3.24 -4.51
C ASN A 137 -20.78 -3.33 -4.67
N SER A 138 -20.06 -2.20 -4.66
CA SER A 138 -18.61 -2.18 -4.89
C SER A 138 -17.82 -2.36 -3.57
N ILE A 139 -18.25 -3.25 -2.69
CA ILE A 139 -17.61 -3.46 -1.38
C ILE A 139 -16.31 -4.29 -1.45
N GLY A 140 -16.05 -4.95 -2.58
CA GLY A 140 -14.92 -5.89 -2.71
C GLY A 140 -15.26 -7.29 -2.17
N GLU A 141 -14.22 -8.12 -2.03
CA GLU A 141 -14.34 -9.52 -1.59
C GLU A 141 -14.09 -9.70 -0.10
N LEU A 142 -13.36 -8.76 0.52
CA LEU A 142 -12.98 -8.83 1.92
C LEU A 142 -14.05 -8.18 2.81
N PRO A 143 -14.10 -8.54 4.11
CA PRO A 143 -15.04 -7.92 5.04
C PRO A 143 -14.98 -6.39 5.01
N ILE A 144 -16.11 -5.73 5.18
CA ILE A 144 -16.16 -4.28 5.33
C ILE A 144 -15.48 -3.91 6.66
N ALA A 145 -14.47 -3.04 6.63
CA ALA A 145 -13.81 -2.58 7.83
C ALA A 145 -14.38 -1.24 8.30
N ILE A 146 -14.69 -1.12 9.58
CA ILE A 146 -15.06 0.14 10.22
C ILE A 146 -13.88 0.61 11.08
N SER A 147 -13.25 1.70 10.67
CA SER A 147 -12.13 2.32 11.40
C SER A 147 -12.66 3.12 12.59
N VAL A 148 -12.11 2.85 13.78
CA VAL A 148 -12.58 3.44 15.04
C VAL A 148 -11.40 3.90 15.91
N THR A 149 -11.45 5.13 16.38
CA THR A 149 -10.47 5.73 17.30
C THR A 149 -11.01 5.85 18.73
N SER A 150 -10.16 6.17 19.71
CA SER A 150 -10.52 6.15 21.12
C SER A 150 -11.53 7.22 21.53
N ASP A 151 -11.48 8.39 20.93
CA ASP A 151 -12.38 9.52 21.16
C ASP A 151 -13.79 9.22 20.66
N GLN A 152 -13.91 8.43 19.60
CA GLN A 152 -15.18 8.05 18.99
C GLN A 152 -16.02 7.07 19.81
N ILE A 153 -15.42 6.41 20.80
CA ILE A 153 -16.10 5.42 21.66
C ILE A 153 -16.10 5.81 23.15
N SER A 154 -16.02 7.10 23.45
CA SER A 154 -15.92 7.61 24.81
C SER A 154 -17.18 7.39 25.66
N THR A 155 -18.34 7.27 25.03
CA THR A 155 -19.65 7.11 25.70
C THR A 155 -20.31 5.75 25.42
N ALA A 156 -21.24 5.34 26.25
CA ALA A 156 -22.08 4.15 25.98
C ALA A 156 -22.91 4.36 24.72
N THR A 157 -23.41 5.55 24.47
CA THR A 157 -24.22 5.90 23.30
C THR A 157 -23.41 5.76 22.01
N SER A 158 -22.16 6.25 21.99
CA SER A 158 -21.31 6.12 20.78
C SER A 158 -20.96 4.66 20.47
N LYS A 159 -20.71 3.83 21.49
CA LYS A 159 -20.52 2.39 21.32
C LYS A 159 -21.76 1.68 20.77
N GLN A 160 -22.95 2.07 21.27
CA GLN A 160 -24.21 1.51 20.78
C GLN A 160 -24.49 1.92 19.33
N ARG A 161 -24.20 3.16 18.95
CA ARG A 161 -24.28 3.60 17.54
C ARG A 161 -23.37 2.80 16.64
N LEU A 162 -22.12 2.58 17.06
CA LEU A 162 -21.18 1.73 16.33
C LEU A 162 -21.73 0.30 16.16
N ALA A 163 -22.26 -0.29 17.23
CA ALA A 163 -22.89 -1.61 17.18
C ALA A 163 -24.05 -1.65 16.18
N SER A 164 -24.90 -0.63 16.18
CA SER A 164 -26.01 -0.50 15.23
C SER A 164 -25.52 -0.36 13.78
N LEU A 165 -24.48 0.44 13.53
CA LEU A 165 -23.86 0.59 12.21
C LEU A 165 -23.33 -0.76 11.68
N VAL A 166 -22.57 -1.51 12.52
CA VAL A 166 -22.08 -2.85 12.19
C VAL A 166 -23.23 -3.76 11.78
N GLN A 167 -24.30 -3.83 12.58
CA GLN A 167 -25.45 -4.71 12.30
C GLN A 167 -26.20 -4.30 11.03
N THR A 168 -26.36 -2.99 10.79
CA THR A 168 -27.04 -2.50 9.59
C THR A 168 -26.26 -2.89 8.33
N LEU A 169 -24.94 -2.72 8.32
CA LEU A 169 -24.11 -3.08 7.17
C LEU A 169 -24.07 -4.61 6.94
N ILE A 170 -23.95 -5.42 8.00
CA ILE A 170 -24.06 -6.89 7.90
C ILE A 170 -25.39 -7.27 7.27
N SER A 171 -26.51 -6.73 7.79
CA SER A 171 -27.84 -7.08 7.32
C SER A 171 -28.12 -6.62 5.89
N HIS A 172 -27.56 -5.50 5.47
CA HIS A 172 -27.77 -4.96 4.12
C HIS A 172 -27.00 -5.74 3.06
N TYR A 173 -25.72 -6.06 3.34
CA TYR A 173 -24.83 -6.66 2.36
C TYR A 173 -24.76 -8.20 2.44
N ASP A 174 -25.31 -8.80 3.49
CA ASP A 174 -25.10 -10.23 3.82
C ASP A 174 -23.59 -10.58 3.79
N HIS A 175 -22.80 -9.68 4.38
CA HIS A 175 -21.35 -9.71 4.31
C HIS A 175 -20.73 -9.39 5.66
N ASP A 176 -19.56 -10.00 5.94
CA ASP A 176 -18.84 -9.76 7.19
C ASP A 176 -18.42 -8.29 7.34
N VAL A 177 -18.57 -7.77 8.57
CA VAL A 177 -18.07 -6.46 8.97
C VAL A 177 -17.09 -6.65 10.12
N ILE A 178 -15.92 -6.00 10.03
CA ILE A 178 -14.87 -6.05 11.04
C ILE A 178 -14.57 -4.65 11.59
N ILE A 179 -14.01 -4.59 12.79
CA ILE A 179 -13.60 -3.32 13.41
C ILE A 179 -12.07 -3.18 13.29
N TYR A 180 -11.65 -2.13 12.62
CA TYR A 180 -10.24 -1.74 12.45
C TYR A 180 -9.88 -0.74 13.55
N THR A 181 -9.01 -1.16 14.49
CA THR A 181 -8.73 -0.39 15.70
C THR A 181 -7.50 -0.95 16.46
N THR A 182 -7.19 -0.35 17.60
CA THR A 182 -6.14 -0.81 18.52
C THR A 182 -6.64 -1.85 19.53
N PRO A 183 -5.77 -2.69 20.14
CA PRO A 183 -6.15 -3.65 21.19
C PRO A 183 -6.84 -3.01 22.38
N ALA A 184 -6.42 -1.81 22.77
CA ALA A 184 -7.04 -1.07 23.89
C ALA A 184 -8.51 -0.71 23.62
N ILE A 185 -8.84 -0.37 22.37
CA ILE A 185 -10.21 -0.06 21.94
C ILE A 185 -11.02 -1.35 21.80
N GLN A 186 -10.45 -2.39 21.20
CA GLN A 186 -11.07 -3.72 21.14
C GLN A 186 -11.56 -4.17 22.51
N LYS A 187 -10.72 -4.06 23.54
CA LYS A 187 -11.09 -4.40 24.92
C LYS A 187 -12.30 -3.61 25.43
N LYS A 188 -12.40 -2.31 25.08
CA LYS A 188 -13.54 -1.45 25.49
C LYS A 188 -14.82 -1.76 24.71
N LEU A 189 -14.72 -2.34 23.52
CA LEU A 189 -15.85 -2.67 22.64
C LEU A 189 -16.38 -4.08 22.85
N SER A 190 -15.56 -5.01 23.34
CA SER A 190 -15.86 -6.45 23.43
C SER A 190 -17.12 -6.79 24.23
N SER A 191 -17.52 -5.95 25.17
CA SER A 191 -18.77 -6.10 25.95
C SER A 191 -20.02 -5.62 25.20
N THR A 192 -19.86 -4.66 24.28
CA THR A 192 -20.97 -4.03 23.56
C THR A 192 -21.17 -4.67 22.18
N ILE A 193 -20.09 -4.98 21.47
CA ILE A 193 -20.12 -5.55 20.13
C ILE A 193 -19.64 -7.00 20.23
N LYS A 194 -20.57 -7.93 20.10
CA LYS A 194 -20.33 -9.38 20.15
C LYS A 194 -20.33 -9.95 18.75
N ASN A 195 -19.60 -11.06 18.55
CA ASN A 195 -19.54 -11.83 17.31
C ASN A 195 -18.97 -11.08 16.10
N THR A 196 -18.22 -10.01 16.33
CA THR A 196 -17.51 -9.28 15.28
C THR A 196 -16.03 -9.54 15.41
N LYS A 197 -15.35 -9.75 14.29
CA LYS A 197 -13.90 -9.88 14.23
C LYS A 197 -13.25 -8.50 14.17
N TYR A 198 -11.94 -8.48 14.38
CA TYR A 198 -11.17 -7.26 14.45
C TYR A 198 -9.99 -7.29 13.45
N TRP A 199 -9.63 -6.11 13.00
CA TRP A 199 -8.36 -5.79 12.39
C TRP A 199 -7.59 -4.90 13.36
N LEU A 200 -6.51 -5.44 13.95
CA LEU A 200 -5.77 -4.71 14.97
C LEU A 200 -4.62 -3.91 14.37
N ILE A 201 -4.41 -2.70 14.91
CA ILE A 201 -3.20 -1.89 14.70
C ILE A 201 -2.29 -2.21 15.88
N GLU A 202 -1.25 -3.00 15.63
CA GLU A 202 -0.36 -3.50 16.68
C GLU A 202 1.01 -3.85 16.10
N ASP A 203 2.08 -3.29 16.64
CA ASP A 203 3.47 -3.59 16.23
C ASP A 203 3.89 -5.04 16.53
N ASN A 204 3.04 -5.79 17.21
CA ASN A 204 3.29 -7.14 17.64
C ASN A 204 2.31 -8.13 17.00
N THR A 205 2.80 -8.95 16.08
CA THR A 205 2.01 -10.00 15.41
C THR A 205 1.75 -11.25 16.28
N LYS A 206 2.08 -11.23 17.57
CA LYS A 206 1.94 -12.39 18.46
C LYS A 206 0.50 -12.66 18.92
N ASP A 207 -0.39 -11.68 18.89
CA ASP A 207 -1.80 -11.91 19.22
C ASP A 207 -2.54 -12.55 18.04
N THR A 208 -2.42 -13.87 17.93
CA THR A 208 -3.11 -14.69 16.92
C THR A 208 -4.49 -15.18 17.38
N SER A 209 -5.14 -14.49 18.31
CA SER A 209 -6.52 -14.79 18.71
C SER A 209 -7.43 -14.89 17.49
N SER A 210 -8.29 -15.90 17.44
CA SER A 210 -9.27 -16.10 16.34
C SER A 210 -10.28 -14.94 16.16
N LYS A 211 -10.32 -14.03 17.13
CA LYS A 211 -11.10 -12.77 17.02
C LYS A 211 -10.44 -11.74 16.13
N ASN A 212 -9.13 -11.83 15.93
CA ASN A 212 -8.35 -10.90 15.12
C ASN A 212 -8.19 -11.51 13.73
N LEU A 213 -8.87 -10.95 12.75
CA LEU A 213 -8.82 -11.43 11.38
C LEU A 213 -7.60 -10.89 10.62
N PHE A 214 -7.25 -9.65 10.93
CA PHE A 214 -6.08 -8.96 10.36
C PHE A 214 -5.28 -8.28 11.45
N ILE A 215 -3.98 -8.14 11.23
CA ILE A 215 -3.06 -7.42 12.12
C ILE A 215 -2.19 -6.50 11.26
N GLN A 216 -2.37 -5.18 11.43
CA GLN A 216 -1.46 -4.19 10.86
C GLN A 216 -0.23 -4.12 11.76
N TYR A 217 0.92 -4.49 11.22
CA TYR A 217 2.16 -4.65 11.98
C TYR A 217 3.20 -3.55 11.68
N ASP A 218 3.00 -2.76 10.64
CA ASP A 218 3.88 -1.67 10.28
C ASP A 218 3.06 -0.56 9.61
N GLU A 219 3.27 0.70 9.99
CA GLU A 219 2.54 1.85 9.45
C GLU A 219 3.22 2.46 8.22
N ASP A 220 4.50 2.21 8.02
CA ASP A 220 5.33 2.89 7.01
C ASP A 220 6.29 1.93 6.29
N HIS A 221 5.82 0.72 6.03
CA HIS A 221 6.61 -0.31 5.39
C HIS A 221 6.92 0.03 3.92
N THR A 222 8.17 -0.15 3.51
CA THR A 222 8.60 0.11 2.13
C THR A 222 8.34 -1.10 1.26
N ILE A 223 7.46 -0.96 0.27
CA ILE A 223 7.10 -1.98 -0.72
C ILE A 223 7.77 -1.66 -2.04
N GLY A 224 8.44 -2.64 -2.63
CA GLY A 224 9.18 -2.47 -3.88
C GLY A 224 10.53 -1.79 -3.69
N THR A 225 11.18 -1.43 -4.79
CA THR A 225 12.55 -0.91 -4.80
C THR A 225 12.74 0.23 -5.79
N GLY A 226 13.77 1.05 -5.58
CA GLY A 226 14.12 2.15 -6.49
C GLY A 226 13.00 3.19 -6.61
N LEU A 227 12.75 3.66 -7.83
CA LEU A 227 11.74 4.69 -8.11
C LEU A 227 10.30 4.19 -7.96
N LYS A 228 10.09 2.88 -7.88
CA LYS A 228 8.78 2.25 -7.65
C LYS A 228 8.52 1.92 -6.19
N ALA A 229 9.47 2.18 -5.30
CA ALA A 229 9.28 1.96 -3.87
C ALA A 229 8.20 2.91 -3.33
N ILE A 230 7.26 2.35 -2.56
CA ILE A 230 6.19 3.09 -1.90
C ILE A 230 6.09 2.66 -0.45
N LYS A 231 5.78 3.61 0.42
CA LYS A 231 5.57 3.34 1.84
C LYS A 231 4.09 3.27 2.15
N MET A 232 3.68 2.23 2.85
CA MET A 232 2.27 1.95 3.15
C MET A 232 2.11 1.19 4.46
N PRO A 233 0.95 1.37 5.14
CA PRO A 233 0.57 0.49 6.23
C PRO A 233 0.42 -0.95 5.73
N THR A 234 1.14 -1.87 6.38
CA THR A 234 1.19 -3.27 5.98
C THR A 234 0.52 -4.16 7.02
N THR A 235 -0.25 -5.11 6.55
CA THR A 235 -1.17 -5.94 7.34
C THR A 235 -0.98 -7.40 6.95
N VAL A 236 -1.03 -8.31 7.93
CA VAL A 236 -1.12 -9.74 7.69
C VAL A 236 -2.54 -10.25 7.95
N PHE A 237 -2.95 -11.27 7.20
CA PHE A 237 -4.14 -12.05 7.48
C PHE A 237 -3.82 -13.11 8.52
N ASN A 238 -4.58 -13.16 9.61
CA ASN A 238 -4.41 -14.12 10.69
C ASN A 238 -5.13 -15.44 10.36
N GLY A 239 -4.58 -16.16 9.41
CA GLY A 239 -5.09 -17.42 8.93
C GLY A 239 -4.20 -18.02 7.86
N THR A 240 -4.60 -19.17 7.33
CA THR A 240 -3.89 -19.84 6.25
C THR A 240 -4.27 -19.24 4.88
N GLN A 241 -3.41 -19.44 3.88
CA GLN A 241 -3.70 -19.10 2.48
C GLN A 241 -5.06 -19.68 2.02
N LYS A 242 -5.34 -20.93 2.36
CA LYS A 242 -6.62 -21.58 2.02
C LYS A 242 -7.83 -20.89 2.64
N GLN A 243 -7.71 -20.42 3.88
CA GLN A 243 -8.76 -19.64 4.54
C GLN A 243 -8.96 -18.26 3.90
N PHE A 244 -7.88 -17.65 3.41
CA PHE A 244 -7.98 -16.37 2.69
C PHE A 244 -8.65 -16.51 1.32
N GLU A 245 -8.44 -17.62 0.65
CA GLU A 245 -9.02 -17.87 -0.68
C GLU A 245 -10.55 -18.01 -0.70
N VAL A 246 -11.19 -18.27 0.45
CA VAL A 246 -12.67 -18.37 0.53
C VAL A 246 -13.36 -17.01 0.34
N TYR A 247 -12.68 -15.90 0.60
CA TYR A 247 -13.22 -14.58 0.27
C TYR A 247 -13.30 -14.40 -1.24
N LYS A 248 -14.52 -14.23 -1.78
CA LYS A 248 -14.80 -14.17 -3.23
C LYS A 248 -15.60 -12.92 -3.57
#